data_7e753aa8f3394ba6e7248effebfff568
#
_entry.id   7e753aa8f3394ba6e7248effebfff568
#
_cell.length_a   1.000
_cell.length_b   1.000
_cell.length_c   1.000
_cell.angle_alpha   90.00
_cell.angle_beta   90.00
_cell.angle_gamma   90.00
#
_symmetry.space_group_name_H-M   'P 1'
#
loop_
_entity.id
_entity.type
_entity.pdbx_description
1 polymer ?
#
loop_
_entity_poly.entity_id
_entity_poly.type
_entity_poly.pdbx_seq_one_letter_code
_entity_poly.pdbx_strand_id
1 'polypeptide(L)'
;MPEKKRCQMERKENKARFCALSEVLADWKWLLTYSRRCKKMIALYIALGVLGTTVGLFGSVAGKYLIDIVTGYDTARLPLLVFAAIGSTAVSIAFDCVVSRVLKKLEIDLNNNVRADVFDRILDADWQALHAFSCGDILNRFETDTGAVGGGAVSWLPQILVTAYRLCAVFFLIWIYSPVMALIALGGAPVVLLLSAAVLKKRRAFENKLRRLGSEMTAFEAETFYTIDTVKSLGTMQSQSRKLKEKQEALRACSLQYNMFSVRVNALLRVAGAFTQFTAMGYGLYLLWTRAITFGTLTLFLQQRSSLTSAFESAAGLIPKFLSTAISAHRVRELCELPKERHGKTALPQGALMVELKNVTAAYRNGEAVLKNVSFAAGPGEIAVLVGTSGAGKTTLVRVLLGLVYPESGRAVLRGKNGCEIVISAETRCAFSYVPQGSTLFSGTIAENLRMAKENATEEEMTAALKTACAWAFVSSLPNGVNTKIAEHGGGLSEGQAQRIAIARAVLRGAPILLLDEATSALDEKTEAQVLKNLLTALPDTACILTTHRPGALKYCTRLYKAENGALTCIEVNKPA
;
A
#
# COMPACT_ATOMS: atom_id res chain seq x y z
N MET A 1 10.21 -37.03 28.16
CA MET A 1 9.75 -37.03 26.76
C MET A 1 10.77 -37.79 25.94
N PRO A 2 10.42 -38.76 25.10
CA PRO A 2 11.41 -39.56 24.37
C PRO A 2 12.13 -38.69 23.32
N GLU A 3 13.43 -38.83 23.23
CA GLU A 3 14.36 -38.09 22.35
C GLU A 3 13.90 -37.98 20.88
N LYS A 4 13.18 -38.99 20.38
CA LYS A 4 12.59 -38.97 19.02
C LYS A 4 11.58 -37.83 18.79
N LYS A 5 10.78 -37.45 19.79
CA LYS A 5 9.82 -36.32 19.67
C LYS A 5 10.53 -34.96 19.67
N ARG A 6 11.61 -34.84 20.42
CA ARG A 6 12.43 -33.62 20.47
C ARG A 6 13.15 -33.39 19.13
N CYS A 7 13.74 -34.43 18.57
CA CYS A 7 14.40 -34.38 17.27
C CYS A 7 13.41 -34.11 16.08
N GLN A 8 12.16 -34.60 16.19
CA GLN A 8 11.12 -34.28 15.20
C GLN A 8 10.59 -32.84 15.31
N MET A 9 10.50 -32.30 16.54
CA MET A 9 10.15 -30.89 16.74
C MET A 9 11.28 -29.96 16.24
N GLU A 10 12.53 -30.25 16.55
CA GLU A 10 13.68 -29.48 16.06
C GLU A 10 13.81 -29.55 14.52
N ARG A 11 13.53 -30.69 13.89
CA ARG A 11 13.47 -30.80 12.41
C ARG A 11 12.31 -30.01 11.81
N LYS A 12 11.15 -29.98 12.45
CA LYS A 12 10.01 -29.15 12.01
C LYS A 12 10.29 -27.66 12.18
N GLU A 13 10.87 -27.25 13.32
CA GLU A 13 11.29 -25.86 13.54
C GLU A 13 12.39 -25.42 12.56
N ASN A 14 13.40 -26.26 12.32
CA ASN A 14 14.44 -25.96 11.34
C ASN A 14 13.89 -25.90 9.90
N LYS A 15 12.97 -26.78 9.53
CA LYS A 15 12.31 -26.74 8.21
C LYS A 15 11.45 -25.49 8.05
N ALA A 16 10.71 -25.08 9.10
CA ALA A 16 9.96 -23.83 9.13
C ALA A 16 10.88 -22.59 9.06
N ARG A 17 12.02 -22.59 9.77
CA ARG A 17 13.04 -21.53 9.69
C ARG A 17 13.70 -21.46 8.31
N PHE A 18 13.98 -22.59 7.67
CA PHE A 18 14.55 -22.64 6.31
C PHE A 18 13.52 -22.13 5.28
N CYS A 19 12.24 -22.47 5.41
CA CYS A 19 11.17 -21.98 4.57
C CYS A 19 11.01 -20.46 4.72
N ALA A 20 11.01 -19.95 5.96
CA ALA A 20 10.95 -18.53 6.25
C ALA A 20 12.16 -17.73 5.70
N LEU A 21 13.36 -18.33 5.71
CA LEU A 21 14.57 -17.70 5.14
C LEU A 21 14.53 -17.68 3.60
N SER A 22 14.02 -18.73 2.97
CA SER A 22 13.88 -18.79 1.52
C SER A 22 12.85 -17.78 0.99
N GLU A 23 11.77 -17.56 1.74
CA GLU A 23 10.75 -16.54 1.44
C GLU A 23 11.34 -15.13 1.55
N VAL A 24 12.04 -14.82 2.66
CA VAL A 24 12.73 -13.54 2.84
C VAL A 24 13.73 -13.27 1.72
N LEU A 25 14.49 -14.28 1.27
CA LEU A 25 15.42 -14.13 0.15
C LEU A 25 14.69 -13.93 -1.19
N ALA A 26 13.55 -14.58 -1.39
CA ALA A 26 12.72 -14.37 -2.58
C ALA A 26 12.16 -12.95 -2.63
N ASP A 27 11.70 -12.41 -1.49
CA ASP A 27 11.21 -11.05 -1.37
C ASP A 27 12.31 -10.03 -1.64
N TRP A 28 13.53 -10.28 -1.13
CA TRP A 28 14.69 -9.46 -1.45
C TRP A 28 15.11 -9.55 -2.92
N LYS A 29 15.03 -10.73 -3.52
CA LYS A 29 15.30 -10.90 -4.95
C LYS A 29 14.33 -10.09 -5.81
N TRP A 30 13.05 -10.12 -5.47
CA TRP A 30 12.03 -9.29 -6.10
C TRP A 30 12.34 -7.79 -5.94
N LEU A 31 12.67 -7.36 -4.72
CA LEU A 31 13.01 -5.99 -4.39
C LEU A 31 14.26 -5.47 -5.13
N LEU A 32 15.28 -6.35 -5.30
CA LEU A 32 16.49 -6.02 -6.06
C LEU A 32 16.21 -5.77 -7.55
N THR A 33 15.09 -6.22 -8.11
CA THR A 33 14.72 -5.89 -9.51
C THR A 33 14.47 -4.40 -9.66
N TYR A 34 13.87 -3.76 -8.66
CA TYR A 34 13.67 -2.31 -8.64
C TYR A 34 14.99 -1.56 -8.41
N SER A 35 15.84 -2.01 -7.50
CA SER A 35 17.15 -1.40 -7.23
C SER A 35 18.05 -1.41 -8.47
N ARG A 36 17.94 -2.43 -9.33
CA ARG A 36 18.70 -2.51 -10.59
C ARG A 36 18.39 -1.37 -11.56
N ARG A 37 17.18 -0.80 -11.54
CA ARG A 37 16.82 0.36 -12.37
C ARG A 37 17.62 1.61 -11.97
N CYS A 38 18.05 1.70 -10.70
CA CYS A 38 18.77 2.85 -10.13
C CYS A 38 20.28 2.58 -9.88
N LYS A 39 20.87 1.53 -10.48
CA LYS A 39 22.25 1.06 -10.20
C LYS A 39 23.32 2.15 -10.28
N LYS A 40 23.21 3.11 -11.22
CA LYS A 40 24.19 4.21 -11.36
C LYS A 40 24.17 5.14 -10.14
N MET A 41 22.97 5.49 -9.65
CA MET A 41 22.82 6.34 -8.47
C MET A 41 23.25 5.64 -7.20
N ILE A 42 22.99 4.33 -7.08
CA ILE A 42 23.44 3.49 -5.97
C ILE A 42 24.98 3.44 -5.96
N ALA A 43 25.61 3.23 -7.10
CA ALA A 43 27.07 3.23 -7.22
C ALA A 43 27.66 4.61 -6.85
N LEU A 44 27.04 5.70 -7.29
CA LEU A 44 27.43 7.07 -6.92
C LEU A 44 27.32 7.28 -5.40
N TYR A 45 26.23 6.85 -4.78
CA TYR A 45 26.06 6.93 -3.32
C TYR A 45 27.18 6.19 -2.57
N ILE A 46 27.49 4.95 -2.99
CA ILE A 46 28.56 4.15 -2.35
C ILE A 46 29.90 4.85 -2.54
N ALA A 47 30.23 5.31 -3.75
CA ALA A 47 31.50 5.99 -4.03
C ALA A 47 31.66 7.26 -3.20
N LEU A 48 30.63 8.10 -3.12
CA LEU A 48 30.63 9.32 -2.31
C LEU A 48 30.72 9.01 -0.81
N GLY A 49 30.02 7.98 -0.33
CA GLY A 49 30.09 7.54 1.07
C GLY A 49 31.48 7.02 1.47
N VAL A 50 32.13 6.26 0.59
CA VAL A 50 33.51 5.79 0.76
C VAL A 50 34.47 6.97 0.75
N LEU A 51 34.38 7.87 -0.22
CA LEU A 51 35.23 9.06 -0.32
C LEU A 51 35.05 9.97 0.91
N GLY A 52 33.84 10.28 1.32
CA GLY A 52 33.56 11.09 2.50
C GLY A 52 34.16 10.48 3.79
N THR A 53 34.01 9.15 3.96
CA THR A 53 34.63 8.43 5.06
C THR A 53 36.16 8.55 5.03
N THR A 54 36.79 8.38 3.86
CA THR A 54 38.25 8.46 3.69
C THR A 54 38.76 9.87 4.01
N VAL A 55 38.09 10.91 3.52
CA VAL A 55 38.42 12.31 3.81
C VAL A 55 38.29 12.60 5.32
N GLY A 56 37.22 12.10 5.96
CA GLY A 56 37.03 12.25 7.40
C GLY A 56 38.15 11.56 8.23
N LEU A 57 38.61 10.38 7.80
CA LEU A 57 39.75 9.71 8.42
C LEU A 57 41.07 10.50 8.23
N PHE A 58 41.28 11.05 7.03
CA PHE A 58 42.43 11.92 6.79
C PHE A 58 42.43 13.15 7.70
N GLY A 59 41.25 13.77 7.90
CA GLY A 59 41.09 14.88 8.85
C GLY A 59 41.41 14.49 10.30
N SER A 60 41.03 13.28 10.70
CA SER A 60 41.39 12.76 12.04
C SER A 60 42.89 12.54 12.20
N VAL A 61 43.56 12.09 11.16
CA VAL A 61 45.04 11.94 11.16
C VAL A 61 45.72 13.30 11.16
N ALA A 62 45.24 14.27 10.40
CA ALA A 62 45.74 15.64 10.43
C ALA A 62 45.58 16.28 11.83
N GLY A 63 44.42 16.02 12.47
CA GLY A 63 44.18 16.41 13.86
C GLY A 63 45.18 15.80 14.87
N LYS A 64 45.55 14.52 14.70
CA LYS A 64 46.60 13.87 15.46
C LYS A 64 47.92 14.63 15.34
N TYR A 65 48.39 14.90 14.12
CA TYR A 65 49.66 15.60 13.90
C TYR A 65 49.62 17.04 14.41
N LEU A 66 48.46 17.71 14.30
CA LEU A 66 48.25 19.04 14.88
C LEU A 66 48.52 19.03 16.40
N ILE A 67 47.94 18.05 17.11
CA ILE A 67 48.09 17.92 18.57
C ILE A 67 49.56 17.59 18.91
N ASP A 68 50.18 16.71 18.16
CA ASP A 68 51.58 16.33 18.38
C ASP A 68 52.56 17.53 18.20
N ILE A 69 52.33 18.37 17.21
CA ILE A 69 53.12 19.58 16.98
C ILE A 69 52.90 20.63 18.07
N VAL A 70 51.66 20.83 18.50
CA VAL A 70 51.33 21.77 19.59
C VAL A 70 51.96 21.31 20.90
N THR A 71 51.94 20.01 21.20
CA THR A 71 52.57 19.45 22.41
C THR A 71 54.10 19.39 22.34
N GLY A 72 54.68 19.34 21.13
CA GLY A 72 56.10 19.39 20.86
C GLY A 72 56.68 20.80 20.68
N TYR A 73 55.87 21.85 20.77
CA TYR A 73 56.25 23.27 20.61
C TYR A 73 56.89 23.60 19.23
N ASP A 74 56.60 22.79 18.22
CA ASP A 74 57.03 23.06 16.81
C ASP A 74 55.98 23.93 16.10
N THR A 75 56.29 25.19 15.82
CA THR A 75 55.37 26.15 15.22
C THR A 75 55.43 26.20 13.70
N ALA A 76 56.47 25.65 13.08
CA ALA A 76 56.75 25.83 11.65
C ALA A 76 55.66 25.22 10.74
N ARG A 77 55.07 24.08 11.10
CA ARG A 77 54.04 23.38 10.32
C ARG A 77 52.62 23.56 10.83
N LEU A 78 52.42 24.33 11.91
CA LEU A 78 51.14 24.53 12.55
C LEU A 78 50.06 25.08 11.60
N PRO A 79 50.31 26.17 10.80
CA PRO A 79 49.28 26.72 9.93
C PRO A 79 48.79 25.72 8.86
N LEU A 80 49.71 24.93 8.29
CA LEU A 80 49.37 23.93 7.26
C LEU A 80 48.46 22.83 7.82
N LEU A 81 48.73 22.33 9.02
CA LEU A 81 47.94 21.27 9.63
C LEU A 81 46.58 21.77 10.13
N VAL A 82 46.49 23.02 10.61
CA VAL A 82 45.24 23.66 10.95
C VAL A 82 44.37 23.77 9.68
N PHE A 83 44.97 24.24 8.60
CA PHE A 83 44.23 24.35 7.33
C PHE A 83 43.79 22.99 6.78
N ALA A 84 44.65 21.97 6.88
CA ALA A 84 44.32 20.59 6.47
C ALA A 84 43.21 19.98 7.34
N ALA A 85 43.23 20.18 8.65
CA ALA A 85 42.20 19.66 9.55
C ALA A 85 40.84 20.35 9.35
N ILE A 86 40.83 21.68 9.24
CA ILE A 86 39.59 22.44 8.97
C ILE A 86 39.07 22.12 7.55
N GLY A 87 39.96 22.13 6.56
CA GLY A 87 39.61 21.86 5.17
C GLY A 87 39.03 20.45 4.97
N SER A 88 39.67 19.43 5.57
CA SER A 88 39.16 18.06 5.48
C SER A 88 37.81 17.88 6.19
N THR A 89 37.61 18.57 7.31
CA THR A 89 36.33 18.56 8.02
C THR A 89 35.22 19.23 7.17
N ALA A 90 35.50 20.40 6.59
CA ALA A 90 34.56 21.08 5.73
C ALA A 90 34.20 20.25 4.48
N VAL A 91 35.20 19.61 3.86
CA VAL A 91 34.99 18.73 2.71
C VAL A 91 34.18 17.48 3.12
N SER A 92 34.46 16.89 4.29
CA SER A 92 33.68 15.74 4.80
C SER A 92 32.21 16.11 5.01
N ILE A 93 31.93 17.26 5.61
CA ILE A 93 30.56 17.77 5.79
C ILE A 93 29.88 17.99 4.42
N ALA A 94 30.58 18.55 3.45
CA ALA A 94 30.06 18.73 2.09
C ALA A 94 29.70 17.37 1.45
N PHE A 95 30.56 16.35 1.59
CA PHE A 95 30.26 14.99 1.14
C PHE A 95 29.02 14.43 1.84
N ASP A 96 28.89 14.55 3.15
CA ASP A 96 27.73 14.06 3.89
C ASP A 96 26.42 14.73 3.46
N CYS A 97 26.45 16.04 3.17
CA CYS A 97 25.32 16.76 2.61
C CYS A 97 24.92 16.24 1.20
N VAL A 98 25.90 16.04 0.33
CA VAL A 98 25.67 15.51 -1.03
C VAL A 98 25.15 14.08 -0.97
N VAL A 99 25.75 13.21 -0.15
CA VAL A 99 25.33 11.83 0.08
C VAL A 99 23.90 11.76 0.57
N SER A 100 23.54 12.59 1.57
CA SER A 100 22.18 12.65 2.12
C SER A 100 21.17 13.08 1.06
N ARG A 101 21.52 14.07 0.22
CA ARG A 101 20.66 14.52 -0.89
C ARG A 101 20.47 13.46 -1.96
N VAL A 102 21.56 12.77 -2.34
CA VAL A 102 21.52 11.68 -3.34
C VAL A 102 20.66 10.53 -2.82
N LEU A 103 20.84 10.15 -1.55
CA LEU A 103 20.04 9.09 -0.92
C LEU A 103 18.55 9.44 -0.90
N LYS A 104 18.22 10.67 -0.48
CA LYS A 104 16.81 11.10 -0.40
C LYS A 104 16.14 11.16 -1.75
N LYS A 105 16.83 11.66 -2.78
CA LYS A 105 16.33 11.65 -4.15
C LYS A 105 16.07 10.22 -4.63
N LEU A 106 17.04 9.33 -4.41
CA LEU A 106 16.94 7.93 -4.81
C LEU A 106 15.78 7.21 -4.11
N GLU A 107 15.56 7.50 -2.82
CA GLU A 107 14.44 6.96 -2.04
C GLU A 107 13.08 7.41 -2.62
N ILE A 108 12.94 8.71 -2.96
CA ILE A 108 11.72 9.27 -3.52
C ILE A 108 11.45 8.67 -4.91
N ASP A 109 12.45 8.67 -5.80
CA ASP A 109 12.31 8.17 -7.17
C ASP A 109 11.92 6.68 -7.18
N LEU A 110 12.55 5.87 -6.31
CA LEU A 110 12.23 4.46 -6.21
C LEU A 110 10.85 4.22 -5.61
N ASN A 111 10.49 4.96 -4.56
CA ASN A 111 9.15 4.86 -3.95
C ASN A 111 8.06 5.18 -4.98
N ASN A 112 8.23 6.24 -5.76
CA ASN A 112 7.28 6.62 -6.80
C ASN A 112 7.17 5.54 -7.89
N ASN A 113 8.29 4.96 -8.32
CA ASN A 113 8.29 3.87 -9.30
C ASN A 113 7.60 2.61 -8.77
N VAL A 114 7.86 2.22 -7.51
CA VAL A 114 7.19 1.08 -6.88
C VAL A 114 5.69 1.35 -6.76
N ARG A 115 5.30 2.55 -6.33
CA ARG A 115 3.89 2.93 -6.21
C ARG A 115 3.17 2.89 -7.55
N ALA A 116 3.77 3.42 -8.62
CA ALA A 116 3.19 3.38 -9.94
C ALA A 116 3.01 1.93 -10.43
N ASP A 117 4.07 1.12 -10.36
CA ASP A 117 4.01 -0.30 -10.77
C ASP A 117 2.96 -1.10 -9.94
N VAL A 118 2.84 -0.83 -8.63
CA VAL A 118 1.85 -1.48 -7.75
C VAL A 118 0.45 -1.02 -8.08
N PHE A 119 0.24 0.27 -8.33
CA PHE A 119 -1.06 0.83 -8.71
C PHE A 119 -1.57 0.20 -10.01
N ASP A 120 -0.73 0.15 -11.04
CA ASP A 120 -1.07 -0.47 -12.32
C ASP A 120 -1.40 -1.96 -12.15
N ARG A 121 -0.65 -2.67 -11.27
CA ARG A 121 -0.92 -4.08 -10.97
C ARG A 121 -2.24 -4.30 -10.24
N ILE A 122 -2.60 -3.41 -9.31
CA ILE A 122 -3.89 -3.47 -8.61
C ILE A 122 -5.05 -3.26 -9.58
N LEU A 123 -4.91 -2.30 -10.52
CA LEU A 123 -5.93 -2.04 -11.54
C LEU A 123 -6.09 -3.20 -12.53
N ASP A 124 -5.00 -3.92 -12.83
CA ASP A 124 -4.94 -5.07 -13.75
C ASP A 124 -5.34 -6.40 -13.07
N ALA A 125 -5.52 -6.40 -11.75
CA ALA A 125 -5.79 -7.61 -10.98
C ALA A 125 -7.22 -8.10 -11.18
N ASP A 126 -7.38 -9.43 -11.18
CA ASP A 126 -8.70 -10.08 -11.18
C ASP A 126 -9.56 -9.57 -10.01
N TRP A 127 -10.77 -9.14 -10.33
CA TRP A 127 -11.66 -8.51 -9.36
C TRP A 127 -11.96 -9.42 -8.16
N GLN A 128 -12.17 -10.73 -8.37
CA GLN A 128 -12.45 -11.67 -7.28
C GLN A 128 -11.24 -11.87 -6.38
N ALA A 129 -10.05 -11.89 -6.97
CA ALA A 129 -8.81 -12.02 -6.22
C ALA A 129 -8.55 -10.77 -5.36
N LEU A 130 -8.79 -9.59 -5.93
CA LEU A 130 -8.63 -8.32 -5.22
C LEU A 130 -9.68 -8.14 -4.12
N HIS A 131 -10.90 -8.59 -4.34
CA HIS A 131 -12.00 -8.47 -3.37
C HIS A 131 -11.84 -9.36 -2.12
N ALA A 132 -10.88 -10.28 -2.13
CA ALA A 132 -10.47 -11.03 -0.93
C ALA A 132 -9.76 -10.15 0.13
N PHE A 133 -9.25 -8.97 -0.29
CA PHE A 133 -8.63 -7.99 0.59
C PHE A 133 -9.63 -6.89 0.94
N SER A 134 -9.58 -6.39 2.17
CA SER A 134 -10.34 -5.19 2.53
C SER A 134 -9.70 -3.95 1.89
N CYS A 135 -10.50 -2.93 1.58
CA CYS A 135 -10.00 -1.67 1.04
C CYS A 135 -8.93 -1.03 1.95
N GLY A 136 -9.12 -1.10 3.27
CA GLY A 136 -8.14 -0.61 4.24
C GLY A 136 -6.82 -1.38 4.21
N ASP A 137 -6.82 -2.71 3.97
CA ASP A 137 -5.59 -3.49 3.84
C ASP A 137 -4.85 -3.15 2.53
N ILE A 138 -5.57 -3.01 1.42
CA ILE A 138 -5.00 -2.57 0.14
C ILE A 138 -4.36 -1.19 0.29
N LEU A 139 -5.07 -0.23 0.90
CA LEU A 139 -4.59 1.13 1.11
C LEU A 139 -3.35 1.15 2.02
N ASN A 140 -3.35 0.38 3.11
CA ASN A 140 -2.20 0.29 4.00
C ASN A 140 -0.98 -0.34 3.32
N ARG A 141 -1.14 -1.38 2.51
CA ARG A 141 -0.07 -1.97 1.69
C ARG A 141 0.44 -0.98 0.66
N PHE A 142 -0.46 -0.26 0.01
CA PHE A 142 -0.12 0.73 -1.01
C PHE A 142 0.60 1.96 -0.43
N GLU A 143 0.18 2.49 0.73
CA GLU A 143 0.76 3.68 1.33
C GLU A 143 1.99 3.36 2.20
N THR A 144 1.82 2.46 3.17
CA THR A 144 2.83 2.20 4.19
C THR A 144 3.89 1.21 3.74
N ASP A 145 3.47 0.07 3.16
CA ASP A 145 4.40 -0.99 2.80
C ASP A 145 5.23 -0.64 1.56
N THR A 146 4.67 0.07 0.55
CA THR A 146 5.47 0.57 -0.59
C THR A 146 6.53 1.57 -0.14
N GLY A 147 6.21 2.45 0.81
CA GLY A 147 7.17 3.38 1.41
C GLY A 147 8.33 2.65 2.12
N ALA A 148 8.01 1.61 2.90
CA ALA A 148 9.01 0.77 3.56
C ALA A 148 9.88 0.00 2.56
N VAL A 149 9.29 -0.48 1.46
CA VAL A 149 9.98 -1.14 0.34
C VAL A 149 10.92 -0.17 -0.37
N GLY A 150 10.44 1.00 -0.76
CA GLY A 150 11.24 2.03 -1.44
C GLY A 150 12.43 2.47 -0.61
N GLY A 151 12.21 2.84 0.66
CA GLY A 151 13.28 3.25 1.58
C GLY A 151 14.26 2.12 1.91
N GLY A 152 13.76 0.89 2.11
CA GLY A 152 14.58 -0.27 2.43
C GLY A 152 15.47 -0.73 1.29
N ALA A 153 14.91 -0.80 0.08
CA ALA A 153 15.62 -1.27 -1.12
C ALA A 153 16.87 -0.45 -1.46
N VAL A 154 16.79 0.86 -1.21
CA VAL A 154 17.88 1.80 -1.54
C VAL A 154 18.86 1.96 -0.39
N SER A 155 18.37 1.99 0.85
CA SER A 155 19.24 2.32 1.99
C SER A 155 20.01 1.12 2.51
N TRP A 156 19.43 -0.10 2.48
CA TRP A 156 20.03 -1.24 3.17
C TRP A 156 21.36 -1.70 2.54
N LEU A 157 21.36 -2.05 1.25
CA LEU A 157 22.54 -2.61 0.58
C LEU A 157 23.70 -1.60 0.50
N PRO A 158 23.50 -0.34 0.06
CA PRO A 158 24.57 0.64 0.04
C PRO A 158 25.07 1.01 1.43
N GLN A 159 24.16 1.13 2.40
CA GLN A 159 24.53 1.48 3.78
C GLN A 159 25.38 0.38 4.45
N ILE A 160 25.11 -0.90 4.17
CA ILE A 160 25.94 -2.00 4.68
C ILE A 160 27.36 -1.92 4.12
N LEU A 161 27.50 -1.62 2.81
CA LEU A 161 28.82 -1.52 2.16
C LEU A 161 29.62 -0.33 2.71
N VAL A 162 29.02 0.84 2.84
CA VAL A 162 29.66 2.04 3.41
C VAL A 162 30.03 1.81 4.88
N THR A 163 29.14 1.19 5.66
CA THR A 163 29.38 0.88 7.07
C THR A 163 30.48 -0.17 7.23
N ALA A 164 30.50 -1.21 6.41
CA ALA A 164 31.55 -2.22 6.39
C ALA A 164 32.93 -1.60 6.03
N TYR A 165 32.93 -0.74 4.98
CA TYR A 165 34.16 0.00 4.65
C TYR A 165 34.64 0.86 5.83
N ARG A 166 33.74 1.61 6.47
CA ARG A 166 34.04 2.45 7.63
C ARG A 166 34.63 1.62 8.78
N LEU A 167 34.02 0.47 9.10
CA LEU A 167 34.53 -0.45 10.11
C LEU A 167 35.97 -0.93 9.80
N CYS A 168 36.19 -1.39 8.57
CA CYS A 168 37.51 -1.86 8.13
C CYS A 168 38.55 -0.73 8.13
N ALA A 169 38.20 0.43 7.58
CA ALA A 169 39.10 1.57 7.45
C ALA A 169 39.50 2.14 8.82
N VAL A 170 38.54 2.28 9.75
CA VAL A 170 38.81 2.75 11.12
C VAL A 170 39.65 1.72 11.89
N PHE A 171 39.30 0.43 11.80
CA PHE A 171 40.08 -0.64 12.44
C PHE A 171 41.50 -0.68 11.93
N PHE A 172 41.70 -0.61 10.62
CA PHE A 172 43.02 -0.64 10.01
C PHE A 172 43.85 0.61 10.36
N LEU A 173 43.21 1.77 10.42
CA LEU A 173 43.86 3.00 10.89
C LEU A 173 44.39 2.87 12.31
N ILE A 174 43.62 2.34 13.25
CA ILE A 174 44.08 2.13 14.63
C ILE A 174 45.18 1.06 14.69
N TRP A 175 45.04 -0.01 13.89
CA TRP A 175 46.01 -1.11 13.82
C TRP A 175 47.42 -0.64 13.45
N ILE A 176 47.54 0.28 12.50
CA ILE A 176 48.82 0.85 12.07
C ILE A 176 49.59 1.51 13.24
N TYR A 177 48.85 2.18 14.15
CA TYR A 177 49.47 2.87 15.28
C TYR A 177 49.70 1.95 16.50
N SER A 178 48.76 1.06 16.81
CA SER A 178 48.88 0.10 17.90
C SER A 178 47.90 -1.07 17.72
N PRO A 179 48.41 -2.30 17.42
CA PRO A 179 47.55 -3.49 17.27
C PRO A 179 46.74 -3.81 18.53
N VAL A 180 47.32 -3.62 19.73
CA VAL A 180 46.64 -3.89 20.99
C VAL A 180 45.47 -2.94 21.21
N MET A 181 45.63 -1.64 20.89
CA MET A 181 44.56 -0.66 20.96
C MET A 181 43.43 -0.98 19.98
N ALA A 182 43.76 -1.46 18.77
CA ALA A 182 42.76 -1.91 17.78
C ALA A 182 41.97 -3.11 18.30
N LEU A 183 42.60 -4.07 18.95
CA LEU A 183 41.93 -5.22 19.55
C LEU A 183 41.01 -4.81 20.73
N ILE A 184 41.46 -3.87 21.59
CA ILE A 184 40.65 -3.33 22.68
C ILE A 184 39.41 -2.61 22.11
N ALA A 185 39.57 -1.79 21.06
CA ALA A 185 38.49 -1.09 20.40
C ALA A 185 37.48 -2.06 19.75
N LEU A 186 37.99 -3.11 19.10
CA LEU A 186 37.17 -4.16 18.50
C LEU A 186 36.44 -5.00 19.55
N GLY A 187 37.13 -5.34 20.68
CA GLY A 187 36.57 -6.20 21.73
C GLY A 187 35.35 -5.61 22.46
N GLY A 188 35.25 -4.29 22.51
CA GLY A 188 34.10 -3.61 23.13
C GLY A 188 32.79 -3.81 22.35
N ALA A 189 32.85 -3.89 21.03
CA ALA A 189 31.65 -4.02 20.18
C ALA A 189 30.92 -5.38 20.32
N PRO A 190 31.61 -6.54 20.31
CA PRO A 190 30.96 -7.82 20.56
C PRO A 190 30.25 -7.90 21.91
N VAL A 191 30.81 -7.30 22.96
CA VAL A 191 30.19 -7.28 24.29
C VAL A 191 28.85 -6.55 24.26
N VAL A 192 28.79 -5.36 23.63
CA VAL A 192 27.54 -4.59 23.47
C VAL A 192 26.55 -5.35 22.60
N LEU A 193 27.00 -6.00 21.51
CA LEU A 193 26.14 -6.81 20.64
C LEU A 193 25.57 -8.04 21.37
N LEU A 194 26.35 -8.77 22.13
CA LEU A 194 25.89 -9.92 22.90
C LEU A 194 24.85 -9.51 23.96
N LEU A 195 25.11 -8.42 24.69
CA LEU A 195 24.14 -7.87 25.64
C LEU A 195 22.86 -7.43 24.95
N SER A 196 22.96 -6.76 23.81
CA SER A 196 21.79 -6.34 23.02
C SER A 196 21.00 -7.54 22.50
N ALA A 197 21.69 -8.60 22.04
CA ALA A 197 21.05 -9.82 21.56
C ALA A 197 20.32 -10.59 22.68
N ALA A 198 20.89 -10.65 23.88
CA ALA A 198 20.28 -11.30 25.05
C ALA A 198 18.93 -10.65 25.42
N VAL A 199 18.80 -9.34 25.21
CA VAL A 199 17.62 -8.56 25.57
C VAL A 199 16.58 -8.50 24.44
N LEU A 200 16.96 -8.82 23.21
CA LEU A 200 16.17 -8.67 22.00
C LEU A 200 14.82 -9.42 22.07
N LYS A 201 14.82 -10.64 22.62
CA LYS A 201 13.58 -11.46 22.74
C LYS A 201 12.54 -10.76 23.62
N LYS A 202 12.95 -10.20 24.75
CA LYS A 202 12.06 -9.49 25.68
C LYS A 202 11.57 -8.16 25.10
N ARG A 203 12.45 -7.45 24.42
CA ARG A 203 12.13 -6.22 23.68
C ARG A 203 11.05 -6.46 22.63
N ARG A 204 11.20 -7.50 21.79
CA ARG A 204 10.19 -7.89 20.78
C ARG A 204 8.84 -8.23 21.39
N ALA A 205 8.83 -8.90 22.56
CA ALA A 205 7.58 -9.23 23.25
C ALA A 205 6.82 -7.97 23.67
N PHE A 206 7.51 -6.95 24.21
CA PHE A 206 6.91 -5.66 24.54
C PHE A 206 6.42 -4.90 23.29
N GLU A 207 7.23 -4.84 22.23
CA GLU A 207 6.87 -4.18 20.97
C GLU A 207 5.62 -4.80 20.35
N ASN A 208 5.50 -6.13 20.34
CA ASN A 208 4.32 -6.83 19.84
C ASN A 208 3.09 -6.54 20.69
N LYS A 209 3.23 -6.49 22.03
CA LYS A 209 2.13 -6.15 22.94
C LYS A 209 1.66 -4.71 22.73
N LEU A 210 2.59 -3.75 22.58
CA LEU A 210 2.28 -2.36 22.30
C LEU A 210 1.56 -2.19 20.96
N ARG A 211 2.04 -2.86 19.90
CA ARG A 211 1.38 -2.85 18.58
C ARG A 211 -0.05 -3.39 18.67
N ARG A 212 -0.25 -4.50 19.38
CA ARG A 212 -1.58 -5.08 19.57
C ARG A 212 -2.53 -4.11 20.27
N LEU A 213 -2.12 -3.55 21.42
CA LEU A 213 -2.93 -2.58 22.17
C LEU A 213 -3.21 -1.31 21.35
N GLY A 214 -2.21 -0.83 20.59
CA GLY A 214 -2.38 0.29 19.68
C GLY A 214 -3.40 0.00 18.58
N SER A 215 -3.31 -1.18 17.94
CA SER A 215 -4.29 -1.59 16.91
C SER A 215 -5.71 -1.73 17.48
N GLU A 216 -5.87 -2.29 18.68
CA GLU A 216 -7.16 -2.41 19.34
C GLU A 216 -7.76 -1.03 19.69
N MET A 217 -6.93 -0.04 20.02
CA MET A 217 -7.36 1.34 20.26
C MET A 217 -7.78 2.02 18.96
N THR A 218 -6.95 1.95 17.91
CA THR A 218 -7.27 2.54 16.60
C THR A 218 -8.52 1.93 15.97
N ALA A 219 -8.73 0.62 16.10
CA ALA A 219 -9.94 -0.04 15.62
C ALA A 219 -11.19 0.48 16.35
N PHE A 220 -11.10 0.66 17.67
CA PHE A 220 -12.18 1.22 18.47
C PHE A 220 -12.49 2.68 18.11
N GLU A 221 -11.45 3.50 17.91
CA GLU A 221 -11.58 4.90 17.47
C GLU A 221 -12.25 4.98 16.11
N ALA A 222 -11.79 4.19 15.15
CA ALA A 222 -12.36 4.13 13.81
C ALA A 222 -13.84 3.71 13.85
N GLU A 223 -14.19 2.65 14.57
CA GLU A 223 -15.57 2.20 14.73
C GLU A 223 -16.45 3.31 15.32
N THR A 224 -15.96 3.98 16.37
CA THR A 224 -16.69 5.07 17.04
C THR A 224 -16.94 6.25 16.10
N PHE A 225 -15.95 6.61 15.28
CA PHE A 225 -16.07 7.73 14.33
C PHE A 225 -16.96 7.37 13.13
N TYR A 226 -16.86 6.14 12.62
CA TYR A 226 -17.76 5.67 11.55
C TYR A 226 -19.23 5.61 11.99
N THR A 227 -19.48 5.35 13.28
CA THR A 227 -20.84 5.24 13.84
C THR A 227 -21.21 6.45 14.71
N ILE A 228 -20.62 7.62 14.47
CA ILE A 228 -20.77 8.80 15.34
C ILE A 228 -22.24 9.23 15.49
N ASP A 229 -23.02 9.11 14.41
CA ASP A 229 -24.44 9.43 14.43
C ASP A 229 -25.21 8.50 15.39
N THR A 230 -24.87 7.21 15.38
CA THR A 230 -25.44 6.21 16.31
C THR A 230 -25.01 6.50 17.74
N VAL A 231 -23.74 6.83 17.98
CA VAL A 231 -23.24 7.19 19.32
C VAL A 231 -23.98 8.40 19.88
N LYS A 232 -24.21 9.42 19.04
CA LYS A 232 -24.94 10.63 19.42
C LYS A 232 -26.44 10.36 19.62
N SER A 233 -27.07 9.65 18.71
CA SER A 233 -28.51 9.35 18.79
C SER A 233 -28.89 8.48 19.99
N LEU A 234 -28.01 7.53 20.36
CA LEU A 234 -28.19 6.68 21.53
C LEU A 234 -27.71 7.34 22.85
N GLY A 235 -27.10 8.53 22.81
CA GLY A 235 -26.61 9.23 24.00
C GLY A 235 -25.45 8.51 24.71
N THR A 236 -24.70 7.63 24.02
CA THR A 236 -23.67 6.75 24.62
C THR A 236 -22.28 7.40 24.71
N MET A 237 -22.16 8.71 24.48
CA MET A 237 -20.89 9.45 24.45
C MET A 237 -20.01 9.22 25.69
N GLN A 238 -20.60 9.26 26.90
CA GLN A 238 -19.84 9.04 28.15
C GLN A 238 -19.31 7.61 28.27
N SER A 239 -20.10 6.62 27.83
CA SER A 239 -19.68 5.22 27.81
C SER A 239 -18.53 4.98 26.86
N GLN A 240 -18.58 5.55 25.65
CA GLN A 240 -17.48 5.45 24.67
C GLN A 240 -16.21 6.17 25.16
N SER A 241 -16.36 7.35 25.78
CA SER A 241 -15.23 8.05 26.39
C SER A 241 -14.57 7.24 27.51
N ARG A 242 -15.35 6.55 28.34
CA ARG A 242 -14.82 5.68 29.39
C ARG A 242 -14.06 4.48 28.82
N LYS A 243 -14.61 3.80 27.80
CA LYS A 243 -13.93 2.69 27.11
C LYS A 243 -12.62 3.14 26.46
N LEU A 244 -12.58 4.33 25.86
CA LEU A 244 -11.34 4.89 25.32
C LEU A 244 -10.29 5.08 26.42
N LYS A 245 -10.67 5.68 27.56
CA LYS A 245 -9.77 5.87 28.71
C LYS A 245 -9.22 4.54 29.26
N GLU A 246 -10.04 3.49 29.33
CA GLU A 246 -9.61 2.15 29.75
C GLU A 246 -8.54 1.59 28.78
N LYS A 247 -8.75 1.72 27.47
CA LYS A 247 -7.77 1.29 26.45
C LYS A 247 -6.49 2.13 26.50
N GLN A 248 -6.61 3.45 26.67
CA GLN A 248 -5.49 4.34 26.85
C GLN A 248 -4.65 4.00 28.08
N GLU A 249 -5.29 3.67 29.21
CA GLU A 249 -4.57 3.31 30.44
C GLU A 249 -3.86 1.95 30.29
N ALA A 250 -4.45 0.99 29.59
CA ALA A 250 -3.80 -0.28 29.28
C ALA A 250 -2.55 -0.08 28.38
N LEU A 251 -2.66 0.77 27.37
CA LEU A 251 -1.55 1.14 26.48
C LEU A 251 -0.46 1.90 27.25
N ARG A 252 -0.85 2.86 28.08
CA ARG A 252 0.04 3.67 28.94
C ARG A 252 0.82 2.77 29.90
N ALA A 253 0.14 1.87 30.62
CA ALA A 253 0.79 0.96 31.55
C ALA A 253 1.84 0.07 30.85
N CYS A 254 1.51 -0.46 29.67
CA CYS A 254 2.44 -1.24 28.87
C CYS A 254 3.62 -0.39 28.39
N SER A 255 3.37 0.84 27.92
CA SER A 255 4.40 1.79 27.46
C SER A 255 5.37 2.16 28.58
N LEU A 256 4.87 2.42 29.78
CA LEU A 256 5.70 2.71 30.95
C LEU A 256 6.58 1.50 31.35
N GLN A 257 6.01 0.29 31.34
CA GLN A 257 6.78 -0.94 31.59
C GLN A 257 7.90 -1.13 30.56
N TYR A 258 7.59 -0.92 29.27
CA TYR A 258 8.58 -0.99 28.21
C TYR A 258 9.65 0.08 28.35
N ASN A 259 9.27 1.31 28.67
CA ASN A 259 10.21 2.41 28.86
C ASN A 259 11.16 2.13 30.04
N MET A 260 10.64 1.70 31.21
CA MET A 260 11.47 1.30 32.36
C MET A 260 12.43 0.16 32.03
N PHE A 261 11.97 -0.83 31.26
CA PHE A 261 12.83 -1.90 30.76
C PHE A 261 13.91 -1.36 29.83
N SER A 262 13.56 -0.47 28.88
CA SER A 262 14.48 0.15 27.94
C SER A 262 15.54 1.02 28.65
N VAL A 263 15.12 1.82 29.64
CA VAL A 263 16.03 2.63 30.46
C VAL A 263 17.05 1.75 31.19
N ARG A 264 16.62 0.66 31.83
CA ARG A 264 17.51 -0.28 32.52
C ARG A 264 18.52 -0.92 31.57
N VAL A 265 18.06 -1.37 30.39
CA VAL A 265 18.92 -1.96 29.35
C VAL A 265 19.92 -0.93 28.85
N ASN A 266 19.48 0.28 28.54
CA ASN A 266 20.33 1.35 28.05
C ASN A 266 21.37 1.76 29.13
N ALA A 267 20.99 1.78 30.41
CA ALA A 267 21.91 2.03 31.51
C ALA A 267 22.99 0.94 31.57
N LEU A 268 22.61 -0.35 31.49
CA LEU A 268 23.54 -1.46 31.46
C LEU A 268 24.52 -1.38 30.26
N LEU A 269 24.02 -1.07 29.08
CA LEU A 269 24.83 -0.89 27.87
C LEU A 269 25.79 0.29 28.00
N ARG A 270 25.34 1.41 28.61
CA ARG A 270 26.21 2.57 28.90
C ARG A 270 27.29 2.23 29.89
N VAL A 271 26.99 1.47 30.96
CA VAL A 271 28.00 1.03 31.92
C VAL A 271 29.03 0.12 31.27
N ALA A 272 28.59 -0.85 30.44
CA ALA A 272 29.51 -1.70 29.67
C ALA A 272 30.38 -0.87 28.70
N GLY A 273 29.79 0.11 28.03
CA GLY A 273 30.47 1.06 27.17
C GLY A 273 31.51 1.90 27.93
N ALA A 274 31.15 2.41 29.11
CA ALA A 274 32.03 3.17 29.97
C ALA A 274 33.21 2.32 30.45
N PHE A 275 32.95 1.08 30.86
CA PHE A 275 34.03 0.15 31.26
C PHE A 275 35.05 -0.05 30.14
N THR A 276 34.60 -0.34 28.93
CA THR A 276 35.49 -0.47 27.77
C THR A 276 36.21 0.85 27.44
N GLN A 277 35.59 2.00 27.71
CA GLN A 277 36.18 3.32 27.53
C GLN A 277 37.33 3.57 28.54
N PHE A 278 37.08 3.29 29.81
CA PHE A 278 38.09 3.48 30.84
C PHE A 278 39.27 2.49 30.66
N THR A 279 38.98 1.24 30.25
CA THR A 279 40.04 0.26 29.91
C THR A 279 40.92 0.76 28.76
N ALA A 280 40.28 1.25 27.68
CA ALA A 280 41.00 1.80 26.53
C ALA A 280 41.79 3.07 26.90
N MET A 281 41.24 3.94 27.72
CA MET A 281 41.91 5.15 28.19
C MET A 281 43.06 4.84 29.13
N GLY A 282 42.86 3.90 30.07
CA GLY A 282 43.91 3.48 31.01
C GLY A 282 45.11 2.85 30.30
N TYR A 283 44.84 1.94 29.35
CA TYR A 283 45.92 1.35 28.53
C TYR A 283 46.60 2.39 27.63
N GLY A 284 45.84 3.32 27.06
CA GLY A 284 46.37 4.42 26.25
C GLY A 284 47.25 5.37 27.07
N LEU A 285 46.87 5.70 28.31
CA LEU A 285 47.67 6.50 29.24
C LEU A 285 48.96 5.75 29.67
N TYR A 286 48.87 4.43 29.88
CA TYR A 286 50.06 3.60 30.14
C TYR A 286 51.06 3.66 28.97
N LEU A 287 50.60 3.51 27.73
CA LEU A 287 51.42 3.65 26.53
C LEU A 287 52.01 5.06 26.36
N LEU A 288 51.25 6.09 26.72
CA LEU A 288 51.70 7.48 26.72
C LEU A 288 52.81 7.70 27.80
N TRP A 289 52.62 7.16 29.00
CA TRP A 289 53.61 7.24 30.08
C TRP A 289 54.92 6.52 29.73
N THR A 290 54.82 5.35 29.07
CA THR A 290 55.98 4.62 28.56
C THR A 290 56.62 5.23 27.31
N ARG A 291 56.08 6.35 26.82
CA ARG A 291 56.49 7.03 25.58
C ARG A 291 56.38 6.15 24.33
N ALA A 292 55.59 5.09 24.37
CA ALA A 292 55.33 4.22 23.22
C ALA A 292 54.42 4.87 22.18
N ILE A 293 53.57 5.83 22.57
CA ILE A 293 52.70 6.61 21.69
C ILE A 293 52.76 8.10 22.04
N THR A 294 52.39 8.97 21.09
CA THR A 294 52.26 10.41 21.29
C THR A 294 50.88 10.76 21.84
N PHE A 295 50.73 11.98 22.39
CA PHE A 295 49.44 12.47 22.88
C PHE A 295 48.41 12.58 21.76
N GLY A 296 48.83 13.01 20.56
CA GLY A 296 47.94 13.04 19.38
C GLY A 296 47.52 11.62 18.95
N THR A 297 48.33 10.59 19.14
CA THR A 297 47.91 9.20 18.87
C THR A 297 46.86 8.73 19.88
N LEU A 298 46.99 9.08 21.15
CA LEU A 298 45.95 8.79 22.15
C LEU A 298 44.63 9.43 21.82
N THR A 299 44.60 10.72 21.45
CA THR A 299 43.39 11.44 21.08
C THR A 299 42.75 10.88 19.81
N LEU A 300 43.53 10.55 18.78
CA LEU A 300 43.07 9.87 17.57
C LEU A 300 42.40 8.52 17.95
N PHE A 301 43.03 7.72 18.81
CA PHE A 301 42.46 6.45 19.23
C PHE A 301 41.11 6.61 19.92
N LEU A 302 40.97 7.54 20.88
CA LEU A 302 39.73 7.79 21.60
C LEU A 302 38.58 8.23 20.65
N GLN A 303 38.94 9.07 19.68
CA GLN A 303 38.00 9.53 18.65
C GLN A 303 37.56 8.38 17.71
N GLN A 304 38.51 7.61 17.20
CA GLN A 304 38.24 6.53 16.28
C GLN A 304 37.54 5.33 16.93
N ARG A 305 37.81 5.07 18.23
CA ARG A 305 37.04 4.10 19.01
C ARG A 305 35.54 4.45 19.05
N SER A 306 35.21 5.72 19.30
CA SER A 306 33.83 6.18 19.28
C SER A 306 33.19 5.99 17.89
N SER A 307 33.92 6.29 16.82
CA SER A 307 33.48 6.07 15.43
C SER A 307 33.26 4.58 15.14
N LEU A 308 34.09 3.70 15.65
CA LEU A 308 33.96 2.24 15.51
C LEU A 308 32.70 1.74 16.22
N THR A 309 32.46 2.18 17.44
CA THR A 309 31.25 1.83 18.21
C THR A 309 29.99 2.27 17.49
N SER A 310 29.92 3.52 17.01
CA SER A 310 28.79 4.04 16.24
C SER A 310 28.56 3.27 14.92
N ALA A 311 29.61 2.84 14.26
CA ALA A 311 29.51 2.03 13.05
C ALA A 311 28.95 0.63 13.34
N PHE A 312 29.32 0.01 14.47
CA PHE A 312 28.73 -1.25 14.92
C PHE A 312 27.25 -1.11 15.30
N GLU A 313 26.88 -0.05 16.03
CA GLU A 313 25.48 0.25 16.36
C GLU A 313 24.64 0.44 15.08
N SER A 314 25.19 1.17 14.11
CA SER A 314 24.57 1.35 12.80
C SER A 314 24.37 0.02 12.08
N ALA A 315 25.40 -0.84 12.04
CA ALA A 315 25.32 -2.18 11.44
C ALA A 315 24.27 -3.06 12.14
N ALA A 316 24.23 -3.04 13.48
CA ALA A 316 23.22 -3.78 14.25
C ALA A 316 21.78 -3.30 13.95
N GLY A 317 21.60 -1.98 13.75
CA GLY A 317 20.32 -1.37 13.36
C GLY A 317 19.82 -1.77 11.98
N LEU A 318 20.71 -2.23 11.07
CA LEU A 318 20.33 -2.68 9.74
C LEU A 318 19.57 -4.03 9.75
N ILE A 319 19.79 -4.89 10.74
CA ILE A 319 19.14 -6.21 10.81
C ILE A 319 17.60 -6.11 10.98
N PRO A 320 17.06 -5.36 11.97
CA PRO A 320 15.63 -5.16 12.08
C PRO A 320 15.02 -4.51 10.83
N LYS A 321 15.72 -3.54 10.25
CA LYS A 321 15.29 -2.84 9.04
C LYS A 321 15.23 -3.79 7.84
N PHE A 322 16.19 -4.69 7.70
CA PHE A 322 16.18 -5.75 6.69
C PHE A 322 14.93 -6.64 6.80
N LEU A 323 14.63 -7.10 8.00
CA LEU A 323 13.47 -7.98 8.24
C LEU A 323 12.14 -7.26 8.03
N SER A 324 12.01 -6.01 8.51
CA SER A 324 10.78 -5.24 8.33
C SER A 324 10.53 -4.92 6.85
N THR A 325 11.57 -4.57 6.10
CA THR A 325 11.48 -4.33 4.66
C THR A 325 11.06 -5.60 3.90
N ALA A 326 11.60 -6.78 4.29
CA ALA A 326 11.20 -8.05 3.67
C ALA A 326 9.71 -8.37 3.92
N ILE A 327 9.21 -8.14 5.14
CA ILE A 327 7.78 -8.34 5.46
C ILE A 327 6.90 -7.41 4.61
N SER A 328 7.25 -6.14 4.51
CA SER A 328 6.51 -5.19 3.66
C SER A 328 6.61 -5.57 2.17
N ALA A 329 7.80 -6.00 1.71
CA ALA A 329 7.98 -6.48 0.34
C ALA A 329 7.12 -7.72 0.03
N HIS A 330 7.00 -8.66 0.98
CA HIS A 330 6.11 -9.81 0.85
C HIS A 330 4.66 -9.39 0.64
N ARG A 331 4.15 -8.51 1.50
CA ARG A 331 2.76 -8.01 1.41
C ARG A 331 2.47 -7.24 0.13
N VAL A 332 3.43 -6.44 -0.35
CA VAL A 332 3.30 -5.72 -1.63
C VAL A 332 3.36 -6.70 -2.80
N ARG A 333 4.29 -7.68 -2.76
CA ARG A 333 4.44 -8.71 -3.79
C ARG A 333 3.18 -9.56 -3.92
N GLU A 334 2.52 -9.91 -2.82
CA GLU A 334 1.25 -10.63 -2.80
C GLU A 334 0.18 -9.91 -3.63
N LEU A 335 0.09 -8.56 -3.55
CA LEU A 335 -0.80 -7.78 -4.42
C LEU A 335 -0.34 -7.77 -5.89
N CYS A 336 0.97 -7.67 -6.13
CA CYS A 336 1.52 -7.66 -7.50
C CYS A 336 1.40 -9.00 -8.23
N GLU A 337 1.37 -10.11 -7.48
CA GLU A 337 1.26 -11.47 -8.01
C GLU A 337 -0.18 -11.97 -8.11
N LEU A 338 -1.17 -11.13 -7.78
CA LEU A 338 -2.57 -11.46 -8.03
C LEU A 338 -2.78 -11.83 -9.50
N PRO A 339 -3.64 -12.83 -9.79
CA PRO A 339 -3.98 -13.17 -11.16
C PRO A 339 -4.51 -11.93 -11.87
N LYS A 340 -4.10 -11.76 -13.12
CA LYS A 340 -4.61 -10.67 -13.96
C LYS A 340 -6.00 -10.98 -14.47
N GLU A 341 -6.74 -9.93 -14.79
CA GLU A 341 -7.99 -10.10 -15.51
C GLU A 341 -7.78 -10.83 -16.84
N ARG A 342 -8.79 -11.57 -17.26
CA ARG A 342 -8.75 -12.28 -18.54
C ARG A 342 -9.01 -11.30 -19.67
N HIS A 343 -7.99 -11.04 -20.48
CA HIS A 343 -8.11 -10.23 -21.68
C HIS A 343 -8.35 -11.15 -22.89
N GLY A 344 -9.40 -10.88 -23.67
CA GLY A 344 -9.69 -11.52 -24.96
C GLY A 344 -9.14 -10.65 -26.09
N LYS A 345 -8.75 -11.21 -27.21
CA LYS A 345 -8.22 -10.46 -28.38
C LYS A 345 -9.28 -10.12 -29.43
N THR A 346 -10.55 -10.07 -29.07
CA THR A 346 -11.64 -9.98 -30.07
C THR A 346 -12.18 -8.55 -30.14
N ALA A 347 -12.15 -7.95 -31.33
CA ALA A 347 -12.81 -6.69 -31.59
C ALA A 347 -14.33 -6.84 -31.41
N LEU A 348 -14.95 -5.91 -30.71
CA LEU A 348 -16.39 -5.91 -30.54
C LEU A 348 -17.11 -5.71 -31.89
N PRO A 349 -18.20 -6.45 -32.17
CA PRO A 349 -19.04 -6.17 -33.31
C PRO A 349 -19.61 -4.75 -33.19
N GLN A 350 -19.61 -4.00 -34.29
CA GLN A 350 -20.23 -2.70 -34.33
C GLN A 350 -21.77 -2.83 -34.37
N GLY A 351 -22.44 -1.92 -33.66
CA GLY A 351 -23.91 -1.82 -33.66
C GLY A 351 -24.57 -2.47 -32.45
N ALA A 352 -25.87 -2.74 -32.60
CA ALA A 352 -26.70 -3.28 -31.52
C ALA A 352 -26.26 -4.70 -31.13
N LEU A 353 -26.12 -4.94 -29.84
CA LEU A 353 -25.66 -6.19 -29.26
C LEU A 353 -26.75 -6.83 -28.42
N MET A 354 -26.82 -8.16 -28.47
CA MET A 354 -27.60 -8.99 -27.55
C MET A 354 -26.65 -9.61 -26.54
N VAL A 355 -27.04 -9.68 -25.28
CA VAL A 355 -26.31 -10.44 -24.26
C VAL A 355 -27.06 -11.73 -23.94
N GLU A 356 -26.32 -12.83 -23.83
CA GLU A 356 -26.87 -14.17 -23.59
C GLU A 356 -26.03 -14.95 -22.59
N LEU A 357 -26.70 -15.50 -21.58
CA LEU A 357 -26.16 -16.50 -20.65
C LEU A 357 -26.81 -17.84 -20.95
N LYS A 358 -26.01 -18.91 -21.14
CA LYS A 358 -26.47 -20.28 -21.41
C LYS A 358 -26.01 -21.21 -20.29
N ASN A 359 -26.96 -21.68 -19.48
CA ASN A 359 -26.74 -22.65 -18.41
C ASN A 359 -25.56 -22.28 -17.48
N VAL A 360 -25.49 -21.00 -17.10
CA VAL A 360 -24.38 -20.44 -16.32
C VAL A 360 -24.49 -20.84 -14.87
N THR A 361 -23.43 -21.44 -14.34
CA THR A 361 -23.21 -21.61 -12.89
C THR A 361 -22.04 -20.74 -12.49
N ALA A 362 -22.20 -19.95 -11.44
CA ALA A 362 -21.16 -19.06 -10.96
C ALA A 362 -21.10 -19.01 -9.42
N ALA A 363 -19.89 -19.06 -8.89
CA ALA A 363 -19.58 -18.93 -7.48
C ALA A 363 -18.52 -17.85 -7.23
N TYR A 364 -18.45 -17.35 -6.00
CA TYR A 364 -17.30 -16.59 -5.53
C TYR A 364 -16.22 -17.57 -5.05
N ARG A 365 -14.98 -17.09 -5.08
CA ARG A 365 -13.75 -17.83 -4.80
C ARG A 365 -13.81 -18.58 -3.48
N ASN A 366 -14.19 -19.59 -3.11
CA ASN A 366 -14.36 -20.35 -1.85
C ASN A 366 -15.81 -20.47 -1.33
N GLY A 367 -16.82 -20.23 -2.19
CA GLY A 367 -18.23 -20.29 -1.78
C GLY A 367 -19.05 -21.30 -2.58
N GLU A 368 -20.26 -21.55 -2.10
CA GLU A 368 -21.27 -22.27 -2.86
C GLU A 368 -21.69 -21.48 -4.10
N ALA A 369 -22.16 -22.19 -5.13
CA ALA A 369 -22.66 -21.59 -6.35
C ALA A 369 -23.86 -20.66 -6.05
N VAL A 370 -23.67 -19.37 -6.35
CA VAL A 370 -24.71 -18.32 -6.19
C VAL A 370 -25.66 -18.33 -7.37
N LEU A 371 -25.16 -18.59 -8.58
CA LEU A 371 -25.98 -18.82 -9.77
C LEU A 371 -25.88 -20.31 -10.14
N LYS A 372 -27.04 -20.95 -10.32
CA LYS A 372 -27.15 -22.39 -10.58
C LYS A 372 -27.89 -22.62 -11.88
N ASN A 373 -27.17 -23.01 -12.94
CA ASN A 373 -27.71 -23.32 -14.26
C ASN A 373 -28.62 -22.22 -14.82
N VAL A 374 -28.18 -20.96 -14.77
CA VAL A 374 -28.96 -19.78 -15.15
C VAL A 374 -28.86 -19.54 -16.65
N SER A 375 -30.02 -19.34 -17.29
CA SER A 375 -30.12 -18.86 -18.66
C SER A 375 -30.84 -17.50 -18.68
N PHE A 376 -30.25 -16.53 -19.40
CA PHE A 376 -30.71 -15.16 -19.47
C PHE A 376 -30.43 -14.59 -20.86
N ALA A 377 -31.30 -13.76 -21.38
CA ALA A 377 -31.06 -13.06 -22.63
C ALA A 377 -31.73 -11.67 -22.61
N ALA A 378 -31.03 -10.68 -23.18
CA ALA A 378 -31.58 -9.34 -23.44
C ALA A 378 -31.04 -8.85 -24.78
N GLY A 379 -31.96 -8.48 -25.66
CA GLY A 379 -31.66 -8.00 -27.02
C GLY A 379 -31.81 -6.48 -27.16
N PRO A 380 -31.44 -5.95 -28.33
CA PRO A 380 -31.58 -4.52 -28.64
C PRO A 380 -33.05 -4.05 -28.53
N GLY A 381 -33.26 -2.90 -27.87
CA GLY A 381 -34.60 -2.32 -27.64
C GLY A 381 -35.44 -3.08 -26.61
N GLU A 382 -34.89 -4.11 -25.96
CA GLU A 382 -35.58 -4.85 -24.91
C GLU A 382 -35.23 -4.27 -23.52
N ILE A 383 -36.22 -4.25 -22.61
CA ILE A 383 -36.04 -4.04 -21.19
C ILE A 383 -36.22 -5.39 -20.49
N ALA A 384 -35.12 -6.00 -20.09
CA ALA A 384 -35.11 -7.19 -19.25
C ALA A 384 -35.07 -6.78 -17.76
N VAL A 385 -36.15 -7.09 -17.04
CA VAL A 385 -36.22 -6.77 -15.61
C VAL A 385 -35.94 -8.01 -14.78
N LEU A 386 -35.03 -7.89 -13.80
CA LEU A 386 -34.75 -8.91 -12.82
C LEU A 386 -35.40 -8.56 -11.49
N VAL A 387 -36.31 -9.41 -11.05
CA VAL A 387 -36.92 -9.31 -9.71
C VAL A 387 -36.49 -10.51 -8.85
N GLY A 388 -36.50 -10.35 -7.55
CA GLY A 388 -36.17 -11.44 -6.61
C GLY A 388 -35.75 -10.89 -5.25
N THR A 389 -35.76 -11.73 -4.22
CA THR A 389 -35.38 -11.36 -2.87
C THR A 389 -33.92 -10.90 -2.79
N SER A 390 -33.57 -10.21 -1.71
CA SER A 390 -32.15 -9.89 -1.43
C SER A 390 -31.35 -11.19 -1.32
N GLY A 391 -30.18 -11.25 -1.91
CA GLY A 391 -29.35 -12.47 -1.93
C GLY A 391 -29.71 -13.48 -3.03
N ALA A 392 -30.73 -13.27 -3.86
CA ALA A 392 -31.14 -14.21 -4.92
C ALA A 392 -30.15 -14.33 -6.09
N GLY A 393 -29.02 -13.58 -6.09
CA GLY A 393 -28.00 -13.65 -7.12
C GLY A 393 -28.07 -12.55 -8.20
N LYS A 394 -28.96 -11.56 -8.08
CA LYS A 394 -29.12 -10.47 -9.07
C LYS A 394 -27.81 -9.72 -9.36
N THR A 395 -27.17 -9.21 -8.32
CA THR A 395 -25.87 -8.52 -8.44
C THR A 395 -24.76 -9.44 -8.94
N THR A 396 -24.81 -10.74 -8.61
CA THR A 396 -23.86 -11.73 -9.14
C THR A 396 -24.05 -11.91 -10.65
N LEU A 397 -25.30 -11.93 -11.13
CA LEU A 397 -25.58 -11.97 -12.56
C LEU A 397 -25.03 -10.71 -13.27
N VAL A 398 -25.25 -9.52 -12.72
CA VAL A 398 -24.67 -8.27 -13.26
C VAL A 398 -23.15 -8.35 -13.30
N ARG A 399 -22.50 -8.88 -12.25
CA ARG A 399 -21.04 -9.08 -12.22
C ARG A 399 -20.53 -10.09 -13.24
N VAL A 400 -21.31 -11.14 -13.55
CA VAL A 400 -21.00 -12.07 -14.63
C VAL A 400 -21.10 -11.36 -15.99
N LEU A 401 -22.13 -10.54 -16.20
CA LEU A 401 -22.30 -9.74 -17.41
C LEU A 401 -21.15 -8.73 -17.62
N LEU A 402 -20.59 -8.22 -16.56
CA LEU A 402 -19.44 -7.31 -16.59
C LEU A 402 -18.08 -8.04 -16.65
N GLY A 403 -18.07 -9.38 -16.67
CA GLY A 403 -16.83 -10.15 -16.64
C GLY A 403 -15.99 -9.93 -15.36
N LEU A 404 -16.64 -9.58 -14.24
CA LEU A 404 -16.04 -9.47 -12.90
C LEU A 404 -16.05 -10.83 -12.18
N VAL A 405 -17.04 -11.66 -12.50
CA VAL A 405 -17.16 -13.03 -12.03
C VAL A 405 -17.26 -13.95 -13.24
N TYR A 406 -16.38 -14.92 -13.33
CA TYR A 406 -16.36 -15.85 -14.45
C TYR A 406 -17.23 -17.08 -14.16
N PRO A 407 -17.99 -17.57 -15.15
CA PRO A 407 -18.74 -18.82 -15.02
C PRO A 407 -17.82 -20.02 -14.73
N GLU A 408 -18.23 -20.89 -13.81
CA GLU A 408 -17.61 -22.21 -13.60
C GLU A 408 -18.08 -23.21 -14.68
N SER A 409 -19.33 -23.08 -15.11
CA SER A 409 -19.93 -23.84 -16.20
C SER A 409 -20.91 -22.99 -17.00
N GLY A 410 -21.21 -23.42 -18.21
CA GLY A 410 -22.03 -22.66 -19.14
C GLY A 410 -21.23 -21.60 -19.92
N ARG A 411 -21.93 -20.69 -20.60
CA ARG A 411 -21.31 -19.62 -21.40
C ARG A 411 -22.05 -18.30 -21.22
N ALA A 412 -21.26 -17.22 -21.07
CA ALA A 412 -21.72 -15.84 -21.09
C ALA A 412 -21.16 -15.17 -22.35
N VAL A 413 -22.03 -14.70 -23.25
CA VAL A 413 -21.62 -14.19 -24.56
C VAL A 413 -22.36 -12.91 -24.93
N LEU A 414 -21.68 -12.08 -25.73
CA LEU A 414 -22.28 -11.01 -26.52
C LEU A 414 -22.47 -11.52 -27.94
N ARG A 415 -23.64 -11.29 -28.50
CA ARG A 415 -23.99 -11.67 -29.88
C ARG A 415 -24.29 -10.42 -30.70
N GLY A 416 -23.59 -10.25 -31.81
CA GLY A 416 -23.86 -9.22 -32.81
C GLY A 416 -24.95 -9.64 -33.80
N LYS A 417 -25.51 -8.67 -34.52
CA LYS A 417 -26.52 -8.92 -35.59
C LYS A 417 -26.03 -9.95 -36.64
N ASN A 418 -24.73 -10.04 -36.87
CA ASN A 418 -24.10 -10.96 -37.83
C ASN A 418 -23.92 -12.39 -37.29
N GLY A 419 -24.48 -12.74 -36.14
CA GLY A 419 -24.32 -14.03 -35.48
C GLY A 419 -22.96 -14.27 -34.84
N CYS A 420 -22.05 -13.30 -34.85
CA CYS A 420 -20.77 -13.38 -34.15
C CYS A 420 -20.98 -13.41 -32.65
N GLU A 421 -20.43 -14.43 -31.98
CA GLU A 421 -20.46 -14.58 -30.53
C GLU A 421 -19.09 -14.23 -29.93
N ILE A 422 -19.07 -13.39 -28.90
CA ILE A 422 -17.88 -13.03 -28.13
C ILE A 422 -18.12 -13.39 -26.68
N VAL A 423 -17.18 -14.14 -26.09
CA VAL A 423 -17.22 -14.49 -24.67
C VAL A 423 -16.99 -13.23 -23.83
N ILE A 424 -17.79 -13.07 -22.79
CA ILE A 424 -17.68 -11.95 -21.87
C ILE A 424 -16.34 -12.00 -21.12
N SER A 425 -15.63 -10.86 -21.15
CA SER A 425 -14.31 -10.67 -20.54
C SER A 425 -14.13 -9.21 -20.09
N ALA A 426 -12.97 -8.84 -19.57
CA ALA A 426 -12.66 -7.46 -19.21
C ALA A 426 -12.81 -6.50 -20.41
N GLU A 427 -12.45 -6.91 -21.62
CA GLU A 427 -12.53 -6.09 -22.84
C GLU A 427 -13.95 -5.84 -23.31
N THR A 428 -14.88 -6.75 -23.03
CA THR A 428 -16.29 -6.56 -23.39
C THR A 428 -17.00 -5.52 -22.53
N ARG A 429 -16.37 -5.02 -21.46
CA ARG A 429 -16.94 -3.96 -20.58
C ARG A 429 -17.22 -2.64 -21.32
N CYS A 430 -16.53 -2.39 -22.42
CA CYS A 430 -16.82 -1.21 -23.24
C CYS A 430 -18.19 -1.27 -23.91
N ALA A 431 -18.78 -2.48 -24.07
CA ALA A 431 -20.15 -2.67 -24.56
C ALA A 431 -21.24 -2.37 -23.50
N PHE A 432 -20.86 -2.11 -22.26
CA PHE A 432 -21.79 -1.90 -21.15
C PHE A 432 -21.71 -0.48 -20.60
N SER A 433 -22.85 0.16 -20.41
CA SER A 433 -23.06 1.30 -19.53
C SER A 433 -23.63 0.77 -18.21
N TYR A 434 -22.93 0.97 -17.10
CA TYR A 434 -23.31 0.38 -15.81
C TYR A 434 -23.57 1.44 -14.75
N VAL A 435 -24.71 1.34 -14.09
CA VAL A 435 -25.07 2.11 -12.89
C VAL A 435 -25.22 1.13 -11.73
N PRO A 436 -24.23 1.05 -10.83
CA PRO A 436 -24.29 0.16 -9.68
C PRO A 436 -25.24 0.69 -8.60
N GLN A 437 -25.60 -0.20 -7.67
CA GLN A 437 -26.37 0.14 -6.48
C GLN A 437 -25.65 1.17 -5.62
N GLY A 438 -26.39 2.14 -5.09
CA GLY A 438 -25.85 3.20 -4.22
C GLY A 438 -25.21 4.37 -4.97
N SER A 439 -24.57 5.26 -4.22
CA SER A 439 -23.89 6.42 -4.80
C SER A 439 -22.48 6.06 -5.27
N THR A 440 -22.22 6.24 -6.56
CA THR A 440 -20.96 5.92 -7.23
C THR A 440 -20.31 7.13 -7.89
N LEU A 441 -20.66 8.32 -7.40
CA LEU A 441 -20.05 9.55 -7.87
C LEU A 441 -18.70 9.77 -7.17
N PHE A 442 -17.75 10.25 -7.95
CA PHE A 442 -16.43 10.63 -7.46
C PHE A 442 -16.43 12.08 -6.98
N SER A 443 -15.57 12.41 -6.03
CA SER A 443 -15.32 13.80 -5.66
C SER A 443 -14.84 14.61 -6.86
N GLY A 444 -15.36 15.83 -7.02
CA GLY A 444 -15.07 16.68 -8.17
C GLY A 444 -16.33 17.37 -8.65
N THR A 445 -16.36 17.91 -9.87
CA THR A 445 -17.54 18.54 -10.44
C THR A 445 -18.50 17.52 -11.06
N ILE A 446 -19.76 17.90 -11.26
CA ILE A 446 -20.74 17.09 -12.01
C ILE A 446 -20.23 16.84 -13.43
N ALA A 447 -19.66 17.87 -14.07
CA ALA A 447 -19.07 17.75 -15.40
C ALA A 447 -17.91 16.75 -15.47
N GLU A 448 -17.01 16.74 -14.47
CA GLU A 448 -15.94 15.75 -14.37
C GLU A 448 -16.49 14.33 -14.23
N ASN A 449 -17.51 14.11 -13.42
CA ASN A 449 -18.19 12.83 -13.29
C ASN A 449 -18.82 12.35 -14.61
N LEU A 450 -19.41 13.25 -15.38
CA LEU A 450 -19.97 12.92 -16.70
C LEU A 450 -18.87 12.61 -17.73
N ARG A 451 -17.79 13.39 -17.73
CA ARG A 451 -16.63 13.17 -18.63
C ARG A 451 -15.90 11.86 -18.40
N MET A 452 -16.03 11.24 -17.23
CA MET A 452 -15.53 9.86 -17.02
C MET A 452 -16.12 8.84 -18.00
N ALA A 453 -17.35 9.08 -18.48
CA ALA A 453 -17.99 8.20 -19.48
C ALA A 453 -17.58 8.55 -20.91
N LYS A 454 -17.34 9.84 -21.19
CA LYS A 454 -16.93 10.38 -22.49
C LYS A 454 -16.07 11.61 -22.26
N GLU A 455 -14.74 11.46 -22.39
CA GLU A 455 -13.74 12.49 -22.04
C GLU A 455 -13.99 13.84 -22.75
N ASN A 456 -14.31 13.78 -24.05
CA ASN A 456 -14.56 14.95 -24.88
C ASN A 456 -16.07 15.30 -25.01
N ALA A 457 -16.88 15.03 -23.97
CA ALA A 457 -18.29 15.36 -23.99
C ALA A 457 -18.52 16.88 -24.05
N THR A 458 -19.35 17.33 -25.00
CA THR A 458 -19.75 18.72 -25.09
C THR A 458 -20.80 19.08 -24.03
N GLU A 459 -21.01 20.38 -23.80
CA GLU A 459 -22.03 20.82 -22.85
C GLU A 459 -23.44 20.44 -23.30
N GLU A 460 -23.71 20.44 -24.61
CA GLU A 460 -24.97 20.00 -25.15
C GLU A 460 -25.23 18.51 -24.90
N GLU A 461 -24.21 17.66 -25.11
CA GLU A 461 -24.28 16.23 -24.85
C GLU A 461 -24.51 15.94 -23.36
N MET A 462 -23.79 16.63 -22.48
CA MET A 462 -23.98 16.50 -21.03
C MET A 462 -25.39 16.96 -20.62
N THR A 463 -25.85 18.07 -21.17
CA THR A 463 -27.22 18.59 -20.91
C THR A 463 -28.29 17.62 -21.40
N ALA A 464 -28.11 17.04 -22.59
CA ALA A 464 -29.04 16.03 -23.13
C ALA A 464 -29.12 14.79 -22.25
N ALA A 465 -27.95 14.26 -21.80
CA ALA A 465 -27.91 13.13 -20.90
C ALA A 465 -28.55 13.44 -19.54
N LEU A 466 -28.32 14.63 -18.98
CA LEU A 466 -28.95 15.07 -17.73
C LEU A 466 -30.46 15.24 -17.88
N LYS A 467 -30.98 15.70 -19.03
CA LYS A 467 -32.40 15.77 -19.33
C LYS A 467 -33.02 14.38 -19.42
N THR A 468 -32.36 13.44 -20.09
CA THR A 468 -32.81 12.04 -20.19
C THR A 468 -32.95 11.41 -18.81
N ALA A 469 -31.98 11.64 -17.91
CA ALA A 469 -32.01 11.16 -16.53
C ALA A 469 -32.86 12.00 -15.57
N CYS A 470 -33.66 12.98 -16.06
CA CYS A 470 -34.44 13.91 -15.23
C CYS A 470 -33.59 14.66 -14.20
N ALA A 471 -32.29 14.88 -14.47
CA ALA A 471 -31.38 15.55 -13.58
C ALA A 471 -31.17 17.04 -13.88
N TRP A 472 -31.45 17.47 -15.12
CA TRP A 472 -31.15 18.83 -15.57
C TRP A 472 -31.81 19.92 -14.74
N ALA A 473 -33.08 19.73 -14.36
CA ALA A 473 -33.85 20.73 -13.61
C ALA A 473 -33.17 21.13 -12.29
N PHE A 474 -32.68 20.16 -11.53
CA PHE A 474 -31.96 20.48 -10.27
C PHE A 474 -30.51 20.92 -10.53
N VAL A 475 -29.82 20.33 -11.52
CA VAL A 475 -28.43 20.72 -11.82
C VAL A 475 -28.37 22.17 -12.30
N SER A 476 -29.28 22.60 -13.16
CA SER A 476 -29.34 23.98 -13.63
C SER A 476 -29.73 24.99 -12.52
N SER A 477 -30.38 24.55 -11.45
CA SER A 477 -30.70 25.39 -10.30
C SER A 477 -29.54 25.53 -9.30
N LEU A 478 -28.48 24.73 -9.43
CA LEU A 478 -27.28 24.84 -8.59
C LEU A 478 -26.48 26.11 -8.98
N PRO A 479 -25.83 26.79 -8.02
CA PRO A 479 -25.12 28.04 -8.27
C PRO A 479 -24.09 27.98 -9.41
N ASN A 480 -23.42 26.83 -9.58
CA ASN A 480 -22.41 26.61 -10.61
C ASN A 480 -22.85 25.60 -11.68
N GLY A 481 -24.14 25.24 -11.75
CA GLY A 481 -24.68 24.28 -12.73
C GLY A 481 -23.86 22.96 -12.73
N VAL A 482 -23.43 22.51 -13.92
CA VAL A 482 -22.61 21.31 -14.10
C VAL A 482 -21.22 21.41 -13.47
N ASN A 483 -20.73 22.62 -13.18
CA ASN A 483 -19.44 22.84 -12.53
C ASN A 483 -19.53 22.84 -10.99
N THR A 484 -20.69 22.53 -10.43
CA THR A 484 -20.87 22.37 -8.98
C THR A 484 -20.03 21.19 -8.48
N LYS A 485 -19.22 21.45 -7.45
CA LYS A 485 -18.40 20.44 -6.80
C LYS A 485 -19.25 19.58 -5.87
N ILE A 486 -19.08 18.28 -5.96
CA ILE A 486 -19.67 17.27 -5.09
C ILE A 486 -18.56 16.58 -4.30
N ALA A 487 -18.85 16.24 -3.04
CA ALA A 487 -17.91 15.50 -2.19
C ALA A 487 -17.94 13.98 -2.50
N GLU A 488 -17.10 13.21 -1.82
CA GLU A 488 -17.05 11.76 -1.96
C GLU A 488 -18.44 11.12 -1.82
N HIS A 489 -18.69 10.08 -2.61
CA HIS A 489 -19.98 9.35 -2.65
C HIS A 489 -21.20 10.25 -2.93
N GLY A 490 -21.01 11.39 -3.60
CA GLY A 490 -22.11 12.30 -3.92
C GLY A 490 -22.52 13.18 -2.73
N GLY A 491 -21.63 13.40 -1.77
CA GLY A 491 -21.90 14.27 -0.62
C GLY A 491 -22.32 15.67 -1.05
N GLY A 492 -23.36 16.20 -0.42
CA GLY A 492 -24.02 17.45 -0.79
C GLY A 492 -25.23 17.29 -1.71
N LEU A 493 -25.47 16.09 -2.24
CA LEU A 493 -26.67 15.75 -3.04
C LEU A 493 -27.56 14.75 -2.28
N SER A 494 -28.86 14.78 -2.56
CA SER A 494 -29.73 13.67 -2.12
C SER A 494 -29.37 12.39 -2.89
N GLU A 495 -29.65 11.22 -2.31
CA GLU A 495 -29.38 9.94 -2.96
C GLU A 495 -30.03 9.84 -4.34
N GLY A 496 -31.27 10.27 -4.48
CA GLY A 496 -31.98 10.30 -5.75
C GLY A 496 -31.39 11.30 -6.78
N GLN A 497 -30.78 12.42 -6.32
CA GLN A 497 -30.03 13.33 -7.19
C GLN A 497 -28.72 12.67 -7.67
N ALA A 498 -28.00 12.01 -6.78
CA ALA A 498 -26.78 11.29 -7.12
C ALA A 498 -27.05 10.13 -8.09
N GLN A 499 -28.10 9.34 -7.88
CA GLN A 499 -28.53 8.28 -8.81
C GLN A 499 -28.85 8.83 -10.21
N ARG A 500 -29.57 9.95 -10.31
CA ARG A 500 -29.88 10.56 -11.62
C ARG A 500 -28.64 11.05 -12.36
N ILE A 501 -27.65 11.59 -11.68
CA ILE A 501 -26.36 11.94 -12.30
C ILE A 501 -25.63 10.67 -12.78
N ALA A 502 -25.64 9.59 -11.98
CA ALA A 502 -25.03 8.32 -12.37
C ALA A 502 -25.73 7.71 -13.60
N ILE A 503 -27.06 7.82 -13.69
CA ILE A 503 -27.82 7.42 -14.89
C ILE A 503 -27.42 8.31 -16.08
N ALA A 504 -27.31 9.63 -15.92
CA ALA A 504 -26.88 10.54 -16.98
C ALA A 504 -25.47 10.18 -17.49
N ARG A 505 -24.57 9.84 -16.59
CA ARG A 505 -23.23 9.34 -16.94
C ARG A 505 -23.29 8.07 -17.79
N ALA A 506 -24.16 7.12 -17.43
CA ALA A 506 -24.34 5.89 -18.19
C ALA A 506 -24.97 6.14 -19.57
N VAL A 507 -25.94 7.05 -19.68
CA VAL A 507 -26.52 7.48 -20.96
C VAL A 507 -25.49 8.13 -21.86
N LEU A 508 -24.67 9.03 -21.31
CA LEU A 508 -23.62 9.73 -22.05
C LEU A 508 -22.56 8.79 -22.62
N ARG A 509 -22.30 7.65 -21.97
CA ARG A 509 -21.39 6.60 -22.47
C ARG A 509 -21.88 6.01 -23.79
N GLY A 510 -23.21 5.88 -23.99
CA GLY A 510 -23.82 5.42 -25.23
C GLY A 510 -23.49 3.98 -25.60
N ALA A 511 -23.23 3.10 -24.62
CA ALA A 511 -22.92 1.70 -24.88
C ALA A 511 -24.18 0.93 -25.33
N PRO A 512 -24.03 -0.14 -26.15
CA PRO A 512 -25.16 -0.91 -26.67
C PRO A 512 -25.95 -1.70 -25.62
N ILE A 513 -25.41 -1.85 -24.40
CA ILE A 513 -26.09 -2.50 -23.28
C ILE A 513 -26.05 -1.60 -22.06
N LEU A 514 -27.20 -1.33 -21.45
CA LEU A 514 -27.35 -0.54 -20.23
C LEU A 514 -27.73 -1.45 -19.06
N LEU A 515 -26.90 -1.45 -18.03
CA LEU A 515 -27.10 -2.18 -16.77
C LEU A 515 -27.46 -1.20 -15.65
N LEU A 516 -28.64 -1.36 -15.06
CA LEU A 516 -29.15 -0.55 -13.95
C LEU A 516 -29.36 -1.47 -12.73
N ASP A 517 -28.40 -1.49 -11.79
CA ASP A 517 -28.48 -2.34 -10.60
C ASP A 517 -29.09 -1.54 -9.43
N GLU A 518 -30.39 -1.72 -9.22
CA GLU A 518 -31.19 -0.96 -8.23
C GLU A 518 -31.01 0.58 -8.35
N ALA A 519 -30.67 1.05 -9.55
CA ALA A 519 -30.29 2.44 -9.81
C ALA A 519 -31.43 3.45 -9.71
N THR A 520 -32.68 2.98 -9.55
CA THR A 520 -33.89 3.82 -9.39
C THR A 520 -34.48 3.73 -7.98
N SER A 521 -33.82 3.02 -7.05
CA SER A 521 -34.35 2.74 -5.71
C SER A 521 -34.61 3.99 -4.86
N ALA A 522 -33.84 5.06 -5.04
CA ALA A 522 -34.02 6.32 -4.31
C ALA A 522 -34.90 7.35 -5.06
N LEU A 523 -35.46 6.99 -6.20
CA LEU A 523 -36.39 7.86 -6.97
C LEU A 523 -37.82 7.66 -6.50
N ASP A 524 -38.64 8.71 -6.59
CA ASP A 524 -40.09 8.58 -6.49
C ASP A 524 -40.69 7.92 -7.75
N GLU A 525 -41.86 7.31 -7.64
CA GLU A 525 -42.48 6.55 -8.75
C GLU A 525 -42.68 7.36 -10.02
N LYS A 526 -42.99 8.65 -9.90
CA LYS A 526 -43.18 9.53 -11.06
C LYS A 526 -41.87 9.79 -11.79
N THR A 527 -40.82 10.09 -11.05
CA THR A 527 -39.49 10.31 -11.61
C THR A 527 -38.90 9.02 -12.19
N GLU A 528 -39.08 7.88 -11.54
CA GLU A 528 -38.69 6.57 -12.06
C GLU A 528 -39.37 6.28 -13.41
N ALA A 529 -40.67 6.40 -13.47
CA ALA A 529 -41.45 6.19 -14.71
C ALA A 529 -40.98 7.14 -15.84
N GLN A 530 -40.71 8.40 -15.52
CA GLN A 530 -40.25 9.38 -16.50
C GLN A 530 -38.81 9.06 -16.99
N VAL A 531 -37.91 8.67 -16.10
CA VAL A 531 -36.54 8.25 -16.46
C VAL A 531 -36.60 7.04 -17.39
N LEU A 532 -37.35 6.00 -17.04
CA LEU A 532 -37.50 4.79 -17.88
C LEU A 532 -38.08 5.11 -19.25
N LYS A 533 -39.12 5.97 -19.32
CA LYS A 533 -39.70 6.44 -20.58
C LYS A 533 -38.69 7.20 -21.43
N ASN A 534 -37.91 8.12 -20.81
CA ASN A 534 -36.89 8.89 -21.50
C ASN A 534 -35.76 8.00 -22.04
N LEU A 535 -35.33 6.97 -21.26
CA LEU A 535 -34.33 6.01 -21.68
C LEU A 535 -34.78 5.22 -22.92
N LEU A 536 -36.03 4.74 -22.96
CA LEU A 536 -36.57 4.05 -24.12
C LEU A 536 -36.59 4.91 -25.37
N THR A 537 -36.92 6.21 -25.21
CA THR A 537 -36.97 7.15 -26.32
C THR A 537 -35.57 7.55 -26.81
N ALA A 538 -34.63 7.76 -25.89
CA ALA A 538 -33.28 8.21 -26.21
C ALA A 538 -32.36 7.09 -26.71
N LEU A 539 -32.64 5.83 -26.33
CA LEU A 539 -31.76 4.66 -26.57
C LEU A 539 -32.58 3.49 -27.19
N PRO A 540 -33.19 3.66 -28.38
CA PRO A 540 -34.13 2.67 -28.95
C PRO A 540 -33.46 1.33 -29.33
N ASP A 541 -32.17 1.33 -29.66
CA ASP A 541 -31.42 0.12 -30.04
C ASP A 541 -30.60 -0.46 -28.89
N THR A 542 -30.71 0.05 -27.66
CA THR A 542 -29.93 -0.39 -26.49
C THR A 542 -30.71 -1.48 -25.75
N ALA A 543 -30.00 -2.59 -25.41
CA ALA A 543 -30.52 -3.60 -24.49
C ALA A 543 -30.46 -3.06 -23.07
N CYS A 544 -31.57 -2.91 -22.37
CA CYS A 544 -31.64 -2.42 -21.00
C CYS A 544 -31.88 -3.58 -20.03
N ILE A 545 -31.05 -3.71 -19.02
CA ILE A 545 -31.17 -4.73 -17.96
C ILE A 545 -31.32 -3.98 -16.65
N LEU A 546 -32.45 -4.16 -15.99
CA LEU A 546 -32.79 -3.48 -14.76
C LEU A 546 -33.01 -4.49 -13.62
N THR A 547 -32.28 -4.34 -12.52
CA THR A 547 -32.64 -5.03 -11.27
C THR A 547 -33.52 -4.11 -10.42
N THR A 548 -34.65 -4.58 -9.96
CA THR A 548 -35.56 -3.78 -9.15
C THR A 548 -36.44 -4.63 -8.24
N HIS A 549 -36.90 -4.03 -7.15
CA HIS A 549 -37.95 -4.57 -6.29
C HIS A 549 -39.30 -3.82 -6.47
N ARG A 550 -39.32 -2.81 -7.33
CA ARG A 550 -40.46 -1.92 -7.49
C ARG A 550 -41.40 -2.37 -8.63
N PRO A 551 -42.71 -2.42 -8.38
CA PRO A 551 -43.68 -2.84 -9.40
C PRO A 551 -43.84 -1.83 -10.55
N GLY A 552 -43.50 -0.54 -10.33
CA GLY A 552 -43.62 0.51 -11.35
C GLY A 552 -42.81 0.26 -12.61
N ALA A 553 -41.61 -0.30 -12.46
CA ALA A 553 -40.73 -0.62 -13.57
C ALA A 553 -41.25 -1.77 -14.47
N LEU A 554 -42.10 -2.64 -13.93
CA LEU A 554 -42.66 -3.80 -14.66
C LEU A 554 -43.54 -3.36 -15.83
N LYS A 555 -44.13 -2.15 -15.81
CA LYS A 555 -44.95 -1.62 -16.90
C LYS A 555 -44.16 -1.39 -18.20
N TYR A 556 -42.87 -1.22 -18.11
CA TYR A 556 -41.97 -0.99 -19.26
C TYR A 556 -41.18 -2.24 -19.67
N CYS A 557 -41.40 -3.35 -18.97
CA CYS A 557 -40.68 -4.61 -19.12
C CYS A 557 -41.10 -5.34 -20.40
N THR A 558 -40.13 -5.78 -21.19
CA THR A 558 -40.35 -6.68 -22.34
C THR A 558 -40.11 -8.14 -21.95
N ARG A 559 -39.19 -8.38 -21.00
CA ARG A 559 -38.94 -9.71 -20.43
C ARG A 559 -38.75 -9.60 -18.91
N LEU A 560 -39.46 -10.44 -18.18
CA LEU A 560 -39.37 -10.50 -16.74
C LEU A 560 -38.63 -11.78 -16.31
N TYR A 561 -37.61 -11.63 -15.51
CA TYR A 561 -36.87 -12.73 -14.90
C TYR A 561 -37.04 -12.70 -13.40
N LYS A 562 -37.46 -13.83 -12.83
CA LYS A 562 -37.56 -14.02 -11.39
C LYS A 562 -36.36 -14.82 -10.87
N ALA A 563 -35.58 -14.21 -9.98
CA ALA A 563 -34.45 -14.86 -9.34
C ALA A 563 -34.85 -15.44 -7.98
N GLU A 564 -34.68 -16.74 -7.79
CA GLU A 564 -34.98 -17.46 -6.55
C GLU A 564 -33.92 -18.55 -6.31
N ASN A 565 -33.31 -18.58 -5.15
CA ASN A 565 -32.33 -19.60 -4.73
C ASN A 565 -31.19 -19.89 -5.74
N GLY A 566 -30.78 -18.84 -6.45
CA GLY A 566 -29.71 -18.94 -7.47
C GLY A 566 -30.19 -19.45 -8.84
N ALA A 567 -31.45 -19.74 -9.03
CA ALA A 567 -32.04 -20.06 -10.32
C ALA A 567 -32.77 -18.83 -10.91
N LEU A 568 -32.92 -18.79 -12.21
CA LEU A 568 -33.62 -17.73 -12.94
C LEU A 568 -34.75 -18.33 -13.77
N THR A 569 -35.97 -17.83 -13.56
CA THR A 569 -37.15 -18.22 -14.35
C THR A 569 -37.57 -17.05 -15.22
N CYS A 570 -37.66 -17.27 -16.52
CA CYS A 570 -38.22 -16.28 -17.46
C CYS A 570 -39.73 -16.34 -17.41
N ILE A 571 -40.35 -15.19 -17.22
CA ILE A 571 -41.82 -14.99 -17.30
C ILE A 571 -42.04 -14.11 -18.53
N GLU A 572 -42.63 -14.70 -19.58
CA GLU A 572 -43.01 -13.90 -20.77
C GLU A 572 -44.08 -12.90 -20.39
N VAL A 573 -43.79 -11.63 -20.61
CA VAL A 573 -44.77 -10.55 -20.44
C VAL A 573 -45.38 -10.28 -21.81
N ASN A 574 -46.64 -10.68 -21.99
CA ASN A 574 -47.39 -10.28 -23.18
C ASN A 574 -47.39 -8.75 -23.25
N LYS A 575 -46.83 -8.16 -24.32
CA LYS A 575 -46.93 -6.72 -24.56
C LYS A 575 -48.41 -6.32 -24.49
N PRO A 576 -48.78 -5.34 -23.68
CA PRO A 576 -50.05 -4.64 -23.95
C PRO A 576 -49.91 -3.98 -25.31
N ALA A 577 -50.91 -4.19 -26.16
CA ALA A 577 -51.03 -3.68 -27.51
C ALA A 577 -50.89 -2.16 -27.60
#